data_2b8984d930aef37a0616fab7d19fae8d
#
_entry.id   2b8984d930aef37a0616fab7d19fae8d
#
_cell.length_a   1.000
_cell.length_b   1.000
_cell.length_c   1.000
_cell.angle_alpha   90.00
_cell.angle_beta   90.00
_cell.angle_gamma   90.00
#
_symmetry.space_group_name_H-M   'P 1'
#
loop_
_entity.id
_entity.type
_entity.pdbx_description
1 polymer ?
#
loop_
_entity_poly.entity_id
_entity_poly.type
_entity_poly.pdbx_seq_one_letter_code
_entity_poly.pdbx_strand_id
1 'polypeptide(L)'
;MKTKELNLESHPETGIKYDVGKLRFDLLPVKPLEAVAAIYTYGADKYADNNWRGGLTWGRVFGASMRHLWAFWRGEDVDSESGLPHLAHAAFGLLTLLEYQETHPELDDRIKDG
;
A
#
# COMPACT_ATOMS: atom_id res chain seq x y z
N MET A 1 -13.35 -9.32 18.03
CA MET A 1 -14.17 -9.57 16.93
C MET A 1 -14.88 -10.88 16.91
N LYS A 2 -16.07 -10.92 17.38
CA LYS A 2 -16.84 -12.14 17.42
C LYS A 2 -18.14 -12.02 16.68
N THR A 3 -18.30 -10.94 15.95
CA THR A 3 -19.60 -10.65 15.37
C THR A 3 -20.02 -11.64 14.32
N LYS A 4 -19.06 -12.26 13.66
CA LYS A 4 -19.41 -13.20 12.61
C LYS A 4 -20.17 -14.39 13.12
N GLU A 5 -20.00 -14.73 14.37
CA GLU A 5 -20.70 -15.86 14.94
C GLU A 5 -22.20 -15.62 14.98
N LEU A 6 -22.58 -14.37 15.26
CA LEU A 6 -23.99 -14.04 15.29
C LEU A 6 -24.61 -14.20 13.92
N ASN A 7 -23.88 -13.78 12.89
CA ASN A 7 -24.39 -13.89 11.53
C ASN A 7 -24.55 -15.32 11.08
N LEU A 8 -23.61 -16.17 11.47
CA LEU A 8 -23.65 -17.56 11.05
C LEU A 8 -24.92 -18.27 11.55
N GLU A 9 -25.36 -17.91 12.76
CA GLU A 9 -26.54 -18.52 13.29
C GLU A 9 -27.80 -17.98 12.68
N SER A 10 -27.82 -16.65 12.43
CA SER A 10 -29.01 -16.01 11.92
C SER A 10 -29.25 -16.30 10.45
N HIS A 11 -28.16 -16.47 9.69
CA HIS A 11 -28.26 -16.59 8.24
C HIS A 11 -27.37 -17.73 7.76
N PRO A 12 -27.78 -18.95 7.97
CA PRO A 12 -26.99 -20.09 7.54
C PRO A 12 -26.90 -20.10 6.03
N GLU A 13 -25.66 -20.29 5.57
CA GLU A 13 -25.42 -20.31 4.14
C GLU A 13 -25.79 -21.66 3.57
N THR A 14 -26.49 -21.64 2.44
CA THR A 14 -26.85 -22.86 1.74
C THR A 14 -26.11 -23.01 0.43
N GLY A 15 -25.44 -21.95 -0.04
CA GLY A 15 -24.60 -22.04 -1.22
C GLY A 15 -23.28 -22.73 -0.92
N ILE A 16 -22.66 -23.25 -1.95
CA ILE A 16 -21.39 -23.95 -1.82
C ILE A 16 -20.33 -23.20 -2.60
N LYS A 17 -19.16 -23.00 -1.96
CA LYS A 17 -18.06 -22.32 -2.60
C LYS A 17 -16.75 -22.91 -2.07
N TYR A 18 -15.82 -23.13 -2.98
CA TYR A 18 -14.54 -23.76 -2.63
C TYR A 18 -13.45 -22.70 -2.65
N ASP A 19 -13.29 -21.99 -1.54
CA ASP A 19 -12.30 -20.91 -1.44
C ASP A 19 -11.26 -21.15 -0.35
N VAL A 20 -11.15 -22.38 0.13
CA VAL A 20 -10.13 -22.73 1.12
C VAL A 20 -8.75 -22.51 0.52
N GLY A 21 -7.89 -21.78 1.23
CA GLY A 21 -6.55 -21.52 0.76
C GLY A 21 -6.43 -20.32 -0.15
N LYS A 22 -7.53 -19.70 -0.53
CA LYS A 22 -7.48 -18.48 -1.34
C LYS A 22 -7.27 -17.26 -0.46
N LEU A 23 -6.75 -16.19 -1.06
CA LEU A 23 -6.46 -14.98 -0.32
C LEU A 23 -7.75 -14.33 0.18
N ARG A 24 -7.71 -13.91 1.42
CA ARG A 24 -8.85 -13.31 2.09
C ARG A 24 -8.80 -11.79 1.97
N PHE A 25 -9.16 -11.27 0.80
CA PHE A 25 -9.18 -9.82 0.58
C PHE A 25 -10.18 -9.11 1.48
N ASP A 26 -11.18 -9.86 1.97
CA ASP A 26 -12.17 -9.30 2.88
C ASP A 26 -11.60 -8.91 4.23
N LEU A 27 -10.39 -9.37 4.56
CA LEU A 27 -9.73 -8.99 5.80
C LEU A 27 -8.97 -7.68 5.72
N LEU A 28 -8.85 -7.10 4.54
CA LEU A 28 -8.10 -5.88 4.36
C LEU A 28 -8.90 -4.67 4.87
N PRO A 29 -8.22 -3.72 5.52
CA PRO A 29 -8.91 -2.54 6.05
C PRO A 29 -9.25 -1.56 4.92
N VAL A 30 -10.53 -1.22 4.80
CA VAL A 30 -11.00 -0.41 3.68
C VAL A 30 -10.45 1.01 3.70
N LYS A 31 -10.59 1.70 4.83
CA LYS A 31 -10.18 3.11 4.87
C LYS A 31 -8.69 3.34 4.66
N PRO A 32 -7.81 2.57 5.30
CA PRO A 32 -6.39 2.71 4.97
C PRO A 32 -6.07 2.42 3.51
N LEU A 33 -6.76 1.46 2.90
CA LEU A 33 -6.55 1.20 1.48
C LEU A 33 -7.03 2.36 0.62
N GLU A 34 -8.14 2.99 0.99
CA GLU A 34 -8.60 4.18 0.30
C GLU A 34 -7.59 5.31 0.42
N ALA A 35 -6.95 5.45 1.58
CA ALA A 35 -5.92 6.46 1.76
C ALA A 35 -4.74 6.20 0.83
N VAL A 36 -4.34 4.94 0.67
CA VAL A 36 -3.26 4.60 -0.25
C VAL A 36 -3.69 4.85 -1.69
N ALA A 37 -4.93 4.49 -2.03
CA ALA A 37 -5.45 4.76 -3.37
C ALA A 37 -5.41 6.26 -3.68
N ALA A 38 -5.65 7.10 -2.67
CA ALA A 38 -5.57 8.54 -2.84
C ALA A 38 -4.17 9.00 -3.22
N ILE A 39 -3.13 8.31 -2.71
CA ILE A 39 -1.76 8.64 -3.08
C ILE A 39 -1.52 8.33 -4.57
N TYR A 40 -2.02 7.18 -5.03
CA TYR A 40 -1.90 6.83 -6.45
C TYR A 40 -2.62 7.85 -7.33
N THR A 41 -3.79 8.30 -6.88
CA THR A 41 -4.56 9.29 -7.61
C THR A 41 -3.82 10.63 -7.67
N TYR A 42 -3.25 11.04 -6.54
CA TYR A 42 -2.45 12.25 -6.47
C TYR A 42 -1.26 12.18 -7.43
N GLY A 43 -0.59 11.02 -7.48
CA GLY A 43 0.53 10.84 -8.40
C GLY A 43 0.10 10.90 -9.86
N ALA A 44 -1.07 10.33 -10.18
CA ALA A 44 -1.59 10.38 -11.53
C ALA A 44 -1.89 11.80 -11.95
N ASP A 45 -2.43 12.62 -11.05
CA ASP A 45 -2.71 14.02 -11.35
C ASP A 45 -1.43 14.82 -11.51
N LYS A 46 -0.43 14.55 -10.67
CA LYS A 46 0.81 15.32 -10.66
C LYS A 46 1.70 14.97 -11.85
N TYR A 47 1.71 13.72 -12.26
CA TYR A 47 2.59 13.25 -13.34
C TYR A 47 1.77 12.71 -14.51
N ALA A 48 1.27 11.48 -14.38
CA ALA A 48 0.45 10.80 -15.37
C ALA A 48 0.02 9.47 -14.75
N ASP A 49 -1.01 8.87 -15.32
CA ASP A 49 -1.43 7.54 -14.91
C ASP A 49 -0.26 6.59 -15.06
N ASN A 50 -0.03 5.81 -14.00
CA ASN A 50 1.00 4.76 -14.00
C ASN A 50 2.42 5.27 -14.19
N ASN A 51 2.68 6.55 -13.90
CA ASN A 51 4.02 7.10 -14.05
C ASN A 51 5.06 6.28 -13.28
N TRP A 52 4.71 5.84 -12.09
CA TRP A 52 5.64 5.09 -11.24
C TRP A 52 6.06 3.76 -11.86
N ARG A 53 5.24 3.19 -12.75
CA ARG A 53 5.56 1.91 -13.39
C ARG A 53 6.74 2.01 -14.34
N GLY A 54 7.07 3.23 -14.76
CA GLY A 54 8.24 3.44 -15.61
C GLY A 54 9.56 3.14 -14.92
N GLY A 55 9.57 3.16 -13.60
CA GLY A 55 10.73 2.74 -12.83
C GLY A 55 11.55 3.88 -12.27
N LEU A 56 11.88 3.76 -11.00
CA LEU A 56 12.83 4.62 -10.30
C LEU A 56 13.77 3.69 -9.56
N THR A 57 14.99 4.15 -9.27
CA THR A 57 15.87 3.32 -8.46
C THR A 57 15.20 3.05 -7.12
N TRP A 58 15.44 1.86 -6.60
CA TRP A 58 14.77 1.45 -5.35
C TRP A 58 15.12 2.37 -4.20
N GLY A 59 16.37 2.84 -4.17
CA GLY A 59 16.80 3.74 -3.10
C GLY A 59 16.05 5.05 -3.08
N ARG A 60 15.65 5.57 -4.25
CA ARG A 60 14.88 6.82 -4.30
C ARG A 60 13.49 6.60 -3.73
N VAL A 61 12.87 5.48 -4.05
CA VAL A 61 11.54 5.15 -3.52
C VAL A 61 11.62 4.90 -2.02
N PHE A 62 12.63 4.13 -1.60
CA PHE A 62 12.82 3.84 -0.19
C PHE A 62 13.07 5.11 0.61
N GLY A 63 13.94 5.97 0.08
CA GLY A 63 14.24 7.24 0.76
C GLY A 63 13.01 8.10 0.95
N ALA A 64 12.15 8.17 -0.08
CA ALA A 64 10.92 8.94 0.04
C ALA A 64 10.02 8.34 1.12
N SER A 65 9.87 7.02 1.14
CA SER A 65 9.06 6.36 2.17
C SER A 65 9.61 6.63 3.57
N MET A 66 10.93 6.60 3.72
CA MET A 66 11.54 6.87 5.02
C MET A 66 11.31 8.31 5.47
N ARG A 67 11.36 9.26 4.53
CA ARG A 67 11.08 10.65 4.90
C ARG A 67 9.66 10.80 5.44
N HIS A 68 8.71 10.12 4.83
CA HIS A 68 7.33 10.15 5.31
C HIS A 68 7.20 9.46 6.67
N LEU A 69 7.88 8.33 6.86
CA LEU A 69 7.85 7.64 8.15
C LEU A 69 8.47 8.49 9.25
N TRP A 70 9.60 9.17 8.97
CA TRP A 70 10.22 10.03 9.96
C TRP A 70 9.35 11.24 10.29
N ALA A 71 8.69 11.81 9.29
CA ALA A 71 7.77 12.93 9.53
C ALA A 71 6.63 12.48 10.45
N PHE A 72 6.07 11.30 10.17
CA PHE A 72 5.03 10.73 11.02
C PHE A 72 5.54 10.53 12.44
N TRP A 73 6.72 9.96 12.58
CA TRP A 73 7.25 9.65 13.90
C TRP A 73 7.55 10.89 14.71
N ARG A 74 7.83 12.02 14.05
CA ARG A 74 8.03 13.29 14.73
C ARG A 74 6.72 13.95 15.13
N GLY A 75 5.59 13.36 14.80
CA GLY A 75 4.29 13.90 15.19
C GLY A 75 3.51 14.57 14.08
N GLU A 76 3.97 14.48 12.83
CA GLU A 76 3.28 15.09 11.71
C GLU A 76 2.46 14.01 10.98
N ASP A 77 1.14 14.13 11.04
CA ASP A 77 0.30 13.09 10.46
C ASP A 77 0.10 13.26 8.96
N VAL A 78 0.05 14.48 8.49
CA VAL A 78 -0.34 14.78 7.12
C VAL A 78 0.77 15.52 6.40
N ASP A 79 1.04 15.08 5.17
CA ASP A 79 2.01 15.76 4.30
C ASP A 79 1.42 17.08 3.83
N SER A 80 2.17 18.17 4.04
CA SER A 80 1.66 19.50 3.73
C SER A 80 1.51 19.75 2.24
N GLU A 81 2.30 19.08 1.42
CA GLU A 81 2.22 19.28 -0.03
C GLU A 81 0.96 18.64 -0.62
N SER A 82 0.70 17.39 -0.25
CA SER A 82 -0.42 16.65 -0.83
C SER A 82 -1.69 16.74 -0.01
N GLY A 83 -1.57 17.06 1.28
CA GLY A 83 -2.71 17.01 2.19
C GLY A 83 -3.13 15.60 2.55
N LEU A 84 -2.29 14.60 2.25
CA LEU A 84 -2.60 13.20 2.49
C LEU A 84 -1.70 12.64 3.58
N PRO A 85 -2.13 11.55 4.24
CA PRO A 85 -1.37 11.02 5.37
C PRO A 85 0.03 10.58 4.98
N HIS A 86 1.00 10.91 5.82
CA HIS A 86 2.37 10.44 5.63
C HIS A 86 2.44 8.92 5.56
N LEU A 87 1.66 8.23 6.40
CA LEU A 87 1.68 6.76 6.39
C LEU A 87 1.17 6.19 5.07
N ALA A 88 0.21 6.87 4.44
CA ALA A 88 -0.27 6.42 3.14
C ALA A 88 0.80 6.60 2.07
N HIS A 89 1.56 7.70 2.12
CA HIS A 89 2.68 7.90 1.21
C HIS A 89 3.74 6.82 1.41
N ALA A 90 4.04 6.49 2.67
CA ALA A 90 5.02 5.45 2.96
C ALA A 90 4.54 4.11 2.43
N ALA A 91 3.27 3.79 2.64
CA ALA A 91 2.69 2.53 2.15
C ALA A 91 2.74 2.45 0.63
N PHE A 92 2.47 3.57 -0.05
CA PHE A 92 2.59 3.63 -1.49
C PHE A 92 4.00 3.23 -1.94
N GLY A 93 5.03 3.76 -1.26
CA GLY A 93 6.41 3.42 -1.59
C GLY A 93 6.70 1.94 -1.39
N LEU A 94 6.18 1.35 -0.30
CA LEU A 94 6.40 -0.07 -0.06
C LEU A 94 5.72 -0.94 -1.11
N LEU A 95 4.50 -0.59 -1.51
CA LEU A 95 3.82 -1.31 -2.57
C LEU A 95 4.55 -1.18 -3.89
N THR A 96 5.07 0.02 -4.16
CA THR A 96 5.85 0.26 -5.37
C THR A 96 7.09 -0.62 -5.38
N LEU A 97 7.80 -0.72 -4.25
CA LEU A 97 8.99 -1.56 -4.18
C LEU A 97 8.66 -3.03 -4.34
N LEU A 98 7.52 -3.48 -3.78
CA LEU A 98 7.09 -4.86 -3.98
C LEU A 98 6.87 -5.14 -5.47
N GLU A 99 6.24 -4.21 -6.16
CA GLU A 99 6.03 -4.38 -7.59
C GLU A 99 7.37 -4.37 -8.34
N TYR A 100 8.28 -3.47 -7.96
CA TYR A 100 9.58 -3.36 -8.62
C TYR A 100 10.42 -4.61 -8.46
N GLN A 101 10.23 -5.39 -7.40
CA GLN A 101 10.96 -6.65 -7.26
C GLN A 101 10.66 -7.57 -8.43
N GLU A 102 9.45 -7.48 -8.97
CA GLU A 102 9.05 -8.27 -10.13
C GLU A 102 9.40 -7.59 -11.44
N THR A 103 9.13 -6.29 -11.54
CA THR A 103 9.15 -5.59 -12.82
C THR A 103 10.44 -4.85 -13.11
N HIS A 104 11.19 -4.44 -12.08
CA HIS A 104 12.39 -3.62 -12.26
C HIS A 104 13.55 -4.07 -11.37
N PRO A 105 13.94 -5.35 -11.43
CA PRO A 105 15.10 -5.78 -10.63
C PRO A 105 16.39 -5.08 -11.04
N GLU A 106 16.47 -4.58 -12.27
CA GLU A 106 17.65 -3.88 -12.74
C GLU A 106 17.86 -2.53 -12.04
N LEU A 107 16.81 -2.02 -11.36
CA LEU A 107 16.92 -0.74 -10.65
C LEU A 107 17.25 -0.90 -9.17
N ASP A 108 17.53 -2.12 -8.74
CA ASP A 108 17.93 -2.41 -7.37
C ASP A 108 19.32 -1.85 -7.11
N ASP A 109 19.37 -0.73 -6.41
CA ASP A 109 20.63 -0.07 -6.09
C ASP A 109 20.99 -0.22 -4.61
N ARG A 110 20.45 -1.26 -3.95
CA ARG A 110 20.79 -1.50 -2.55
C ARG A 110 22.25 -1.88 -2.41
N ILE A 111 22.86 -1.38 -1.33
CA ILE A 111 24.22 -1.77 -1.00
C ILE A 111 24.19 -3.21 -0.51
N LYS A 112 24.95 -4.04 -1.19
CA LYS A 112 24.98 -5.46 -0.84
C LYS A 112 26.42 -5.81 -0.47
N ASP A 113 26.65 -5.80 0.81
CA ASP A 113 27.96 -6.18 1.31
C ASP A 113 28.06 -7.68 1.29
N GLY A 114 29.01 -8.15 0.60
CA GLY A 114 29.20 -9.56 0.44
C GLY A 114 29.40 -10.27 1.73
#